data_3bf02768a9daf4e0dc6b7bf508278853
#
_entry.id   3bf02768a9daf4e0dc6b7bf508278853
#
_cell.length_a   1.000
_cell.length_b   1.000
_cell.length_c   1.000
_cell.angle_alpha   90.00
_cell.angle_beta   90.00
_cell.angle_gamma   90.00
#
_symmetry.space_group_name_H-M   'P 1'
#
loop_
_entity.id
_entity.type
_entity.pdbx_description
1 polymer ?
#
loop_
_entity_poly.entity_id
_entity_poly.type
_entity_poly.pdbx_seq_one_letter_code
_entity_poly.pdbx_strand_id
1 'polypeptide(L)'
;MSDSRPTYPSDSTRTTFDSKQQFSVSEGQRRIGLCFVGDGSVSGYGDDRALGWVGRVMARTPLEHVDVAAYNLGVVGANSAHLLGRWRTECDPRWGGRNERRLVIGIGGGDPEAALTTARSRLNVANMLDDAATHGIATFVVSPTPRADEIANEKLNAIVEAQADVCARRGVPFVDCFTPLLGHEQWEADLLNGDGRHPGRTGYGLMAWLVLNGGWARWMRLGE
;
A
#
# COMPACT_ATOMS: atom_id res chain seq x y z
N MET A 1 20.93 -46.66 24.79
CA MET A 1 20.43 -45.36 24.31
C MET A 1 20.94 -45.22 22.88
N SER A 2 20.10 -45.52 21.90
CA SER A 2 20.42 -45.57 20.47
C SER A 2 20.07 -44.21 19.84
N ASP A 3 21.09 -43.50 19.38
CA ASP A 3 20.96 -42.20 18.71
C ASP A 3 20.61 -42.45 17.24
N SER A 4 19.32 -42.42 16.90
CA SER A 4 18.85 -42.55 15.54
C SER A 4 18.61 -41.18 14.95
N ARG A 5 19.62 -40.65 14.24
CA ARG A 5 19.46 -39.45 13.41
C ARG A 5 18.68 -39.79 12.14
N PRO A 6 17.70 -39.00 11.72
CA PRO A 6 17.04 -39.23 10.45
C PRO A 6 17.99 -39.00 9.28
N THR A 7 18.14 -40.00 8.43
CA THR A 7 18.83 -39.91 7.15
C THR A 7 17.93 -39.28 6.12
N TYR A 8 18.31 -38.08 5.62
CA TYR A 8 17.65 -37.50 4.45
C TYR A 8 18.16 -38.18 3.18
N PRO A 9 17.27 -38.51 2.24
CA PRO A 9 17.69 -39.09 0.96
C PRO A 9 18.47 -38.02 0.17
N SER A 10 19.67 -38.38 -0.28
CA SER A 10 20.45 -37.56 -1.21
C SER A 10 19.87 -37.75 -2.61
N ASP A 11 18.87 -36.96 -2.97
CA ASP A 11 18.39 -36.92 -4.35
C ASP A 11 19.13 -35.82 -5.10
N SER A 12 20.13 -36.23 -5.90
CA SER A 12 20.95 -35.41 -6.76
C SER A 12 20.27 -35.13 -8.10
N THR A 13 19.04 -34.70 -8.10
CA THR A 13 18.45 -34.01 -9.25
C THR A 13 18.75 -32.52 -9.14
N ARG A 14 19.98 -32.14 -9.51
CA ARG A 14 20.29 -30.76 -9.86
C ARG A 14 19.42 -30.39 -11.04
N THR A 15 18.30 -29.73 -10.78
CA THR A 15 17.60 -28.96 -11.80
C THR A 15 18.55 -27.84 -12.21
N THR A 16 19.27 -28.04 -13.31
CA THR A 16 20.02 -26.95 -13.95
C THR A 16 18.97 -25.95 -14.42
N PHE A 17 18.86 -24.83 -13.70
CA PHE A 17 18.14 -23.67 -14.21
C PHE A 17 18.84 -23.27 -15.51
N ASP A 18 18.15 -23.51 -16.63
CA ASP A 18 18.64 -23.03 -17.93
C ASP A 18 18.57 -21.48 -17.89
N SER A 19 19.73 -20.85 -17.71
CA SER A 19 19.89 -19.40 -17.70
C SER A 19 19.58 -18.74 -19.05
N LYS A 20 19.07 -19.49 -20.02
CA LYS A 20 18.74 -19.05 -21.38
C LYS A 20 17.24 -18.88 -21.63
N GLN A 21 16.35 -19.04 -20.65
CA GLN A 21 15.03 -18.45 -20.79
C GLN A 21 15.16 -16.90 -20.66
N GLN A 22 15.68 -16.29 -21.70
CA GLN A 22 15.46 -14.88 -21.98
C GLN A 22 13.95 -14.73 -22.16
N PHE A 23 13.29 -14.16 -21.15
CA PHE A 23 11.94 -13.63 -21.35
C PHE A 23 12.05 -12.62 -22.50
N SER A 24 11.61 -13.01 -23.69
CA SER A 24 11.53 -12.10 -24.82
C SER A 24 10.44 -11.08 -24.49
N VAL A 25 10.84 -9.93 -24.00
CA VAL A 25 9.95 -8.80 -23.77
C VAL A 25 9.59 -8.27 -25.16
N SER A 26 8.32 -8.42 -25.55
CA SER A 26 7.81 -7.80 -26.78
C SER A 26 7.98 -6.28 -26.68
N GLU A 27 8.52 -5.65 -27.74
CA GLU A 27 8.55 -4.19 -27.83
C GLU A 27 7.12 -3.66 -27.65
N GLY A 28 6.93 -2.76 -26.69
CA GLY A 28 5.61 -2.19 -26.38
C GLY A 28 4.89 -2.82 -25.17
N GLN A 29 5.38 -3.91 -24.58
CA GLN A 29 4.77 -4.48 -23.37
C GLN A 29 4.86 -3.51 -22.19
N ARG A 30 3.73 -3.25 -21.54
CA ARG A 30 3.68 -2.46 -20.30
C ARG A 30 4.34 -3.22 -19.17
N ARG A 31 5.36 -2.62 -18.57
CA ARG A 31 6.09 -3.17 -17.42
C ARG A 31 5.99 -2.18 -16.27
N ILE A 32 5.12 -2.47 -15.33
CA ILE A 32 4.82 -1.60 -14.20
C ILE A 32 5.65 -2.00 -12.99
N GLY A 33 6.39 -1.05 -12.42
CA GLY A 33 6.88 -1.13 -11.06
C GLY A 33 5.89 -0.42 -10.14
N LEU A 34 5.25 -1.15 -9.24
CA LEU A 34 4.20 -0.65 -8.36
C LEU A 34 4.66 -0.73 -6.91
N CYS A 35 4.87 0.42 -6.27
CA CYS A 35 5.22 0.50 -4.86
C CYS A 35 4.03 0.99 -4.04
N PHE A 36 3.72 0.28 -2.96
CA PHE A 36 2.79 0.71 -1.92
C PHE A 36 3.62 1.17 -0.73
N VAL A 37 3.51 2.43 -0.37
CA VAL A 37 4.28 3.03 0.73
C VAL A 37 3.34 3.57 1.80
N GLY A 38 3.70 3.43 3.05
CA GLY A 38 2.86 3.92 4.13
C GLY A 38 3.20 3.36 5.50
N ASP A 39 2.18 3.27 6.33
CA ASP A 39 2.24 2.83 7.72
C ASP A 39 1.83 1.36 7.93
N GLY A 40 1.39 1.03 9.14
CA GLY A 40 0.94 -0.30 9.53
C GLY A 40 -0.27 -0.80 8.74
N SER A 41 -1.16 0.11 8.32
CA SER A 41 -2.32 -0.28 7.50
C SER A 41 -1.89 -0.75 6.11
N VAL A 42 -0.89 -0.11 5.51
CA VAL A 42 -0.30 -0.56 4.24
C VAL A 42 0.42 -1.89 4.40
N SER A 43 1.17 -2.06 5.51
CA SER A 43 1.85 -3.34 5.76
C SER A 43 0.88 -4.51 5.96
N GLY A 44 -0.39 -4.22 6.28
CA GLY A 44 -1.39 -5.25 6.61
C GLY A 44 -1.27 -5.77 8.04
N TYR A 45 -0.70 -4.96 8.95
CA TYR A 45 -0.56 -5.33 10.37
C TYR A 45 -1.94 -5.59 10.99
N GLY A 46 -2.07 -6.67 11.75
CA GLY A 46 -3.34 -7.12 12.35
C GLY A 46 -4.12 -8.14 11.51
N ASP A 47 -3.75 -8.36 10.24
CA ASP A 47 -4.36 -9.39 9.41
C ASP A 47 -3.72 -10.76 9.66
N ASP A 48 -4.49 -11.71 10.15
CA ASP A 48 -4.05 -13.10 10.41
C ASP A 48 -3.58 -13.85 9.14
N ARG A 49 -3.92 -13.34 7.95
CA ARG A 49 -3.48 -13.85 6.66
C ARG A 49 -2.29 -13.11 6.07
N ALA A 50 -1.81 -12.07 6.73
CA ALA A 50 -0.72 -11.19 6.28
C ALA A 50 -0.92 -10.61 4.85
N LEU A 51 -2.17 -10.51 4.37
CA LEU A 51 -2.50 -9.95 3.06
C LEU A 51 -2.71 -8.43 3.11
N GLY A 52 -3.27 -7.95 4.21
CA GLY A 52 -3.74 -6.58 4.31
C GLY A 52 -4.73 -6.20 3.19
N TRP A 53 -4.99 -4.93 3.00
CA TRP A 53 -5.77 -4.47 1.85
C TRP A 53 -4.95 -4.53 0.54
N VAL A 54 -3.64 -4.32 0.61
CA VAL A 54 -2.73 -4.35 -0.55
C VAL A 54 -2.75 -5.70 -1.25
N GLY A 55 -2.55 -6.79 -0.50
CA GLY A 55 -2.59 -8.14 -1.05
C GLY A 55 -3.96 -8.48 -1.65
N ARG A 56 -5.05 -8.02 -1.02
CA ARG A 56 -6.42 -8.23 -1.52
C ARG A 56 -6.74 -7.44 -2.79
N VAL A 57 -6.22 -6.22 -2.91
CA VAL A 57 -6.33 -5.41 -4.13
C VAL A 57 -5.57 -6.09 -5.26
N MET A 58 -4.31 -6.47 -5.03
CA MET A 58 -3.50 -7.12 -6.05
C MET A 58 -4.09 -8.45 -6.52
N ALA A 59 -4.62 -9.28 -5.60
CA ALA A 59 -5.25 -10.56 -5.94
C ALA A 59 -6.52 -10.41 -6.80
N ARG A 60 -7.15 -9.23 -6.82
CA ARG A 60 -8.35 -8.93 -7.62
C ARG A 60 -8.08 -8.02 -8.81
N THR A 61 -6.83 -7.65 -9.02
CA THR A 61 -6.43 -6.82 -10.16
C THR A 61 -6.15 -7.73 -11.35
N PRO A 62 -6.87 -7.59 -12.50
CA PRO A 62 -6.60 -8.38 -13.70
C PRO A 62 -5.27 -7.94 -14.31
N LEU A 63 -4.29 -8.84 -14.36
CA LEU A 63 -2.92 -8.55 -14.79
C LEU A 63 -2.50 -9.38 -16.03
N GLU A 64 -3.44 -10.02 -16.72
CA GLU A 64 -3.17 -10.99 -17.78
C GLU A 64 -2.34 -10.41 -18.94
N HIS A 65 -2.40 -9.10 -19.14
CA HIS A 65 -1.74 -8.41 -20.26
C HIS A 65 -0.70 -7.38 -19.82
N VAL A 66 -0.35 -7.35 -18.53
CA VAL A 66 0.56 -6.34 -17.97
C VAL A 66 1.60 -7.02 -17.08
N ASP A 67 2.89 -6.80 -17.35
CA ASP A 67 3.96 -7.23 -16.42
C ASP A 67 4.02 -6.27 -15.23
N VAL A 68 3.56 -6.71 -14.07
CA VAL A 68 3.54 -5.90 -12.83
C VAL A 68 4.44 -6.53 -11.78
N ALA A 69 5.42 -5.76 -11.29
CA ALA A 69 6.12 -6.06 -10.06
C ALA A 69 5.59 -5.15 -8.94
N ALA A 70 4.88 -5.74 -7.98
CA ALA A 70 4.27 -5.03 -6.86
C ALA A 70 5.08 -5.23 -5.57
N TYR A 71 5.29 -4.15 -4.83
CA TYR A 71 6.09 -4.13 -3.60
C TYR A 71 5.31 -3.43 -2.49
N ASN A 72 5.08 -4.15 -1.39
CA ASN A 72 4.52 -3.55 -0.17
C ASN A 72 5.66 -3.07 0.73
N LEU A 73 5.73 -1.76 0.94
CA LEU A 73 6.75 -1.05 1.71
C LEU A 73 6.13 -0.32 2.92
N GLY A 74 5.01 -0.83 3.42
CA GLY A 74 4.38 -0.35 4.65
C GLY A 74 5.27 -0.60 5.87
N VAL A 75 5.35 0.37 6.78
CA VAL A 75 6.14 0.27 8.03
C VAL A 75 5.26 0.62 9.21
N VAL A 76 5.09 -0.34 10.12
CA VAL A 76 4.30 -0.15 11.35
C VAL A 76 4.85 1.01 12.17
N GLY A 77 3.98 1.90 12.60
CA GLY A 77 4.35 3.09 13.38
C GLY A 77 4.92 4.25 12.56
N ALA A 78 4.97 4.15 11.23
CA ALA A 78 5.39 5.26 10.39
C ALA A 78 4.38 6.41 10.42
N ASN A 79 4.88 7.63 10.32
CA ASN A 79 4.11 8.85 10.11
C ASN A 79 4.51 9.52 8.79
N SER A 80 3.83 10.60 8.41
CA SER A 80 4.06 11.26 7.13
C SER A 80 5.47 11.86 6.98
N ALA A 81 6.11 12.30 8.09
CA ALA A 81 7.48 12.81 8.05
C ALA A 81 8.50 11.68 7.83
N HIS A 82 8.32 10.52 8.49
CA HIS A 82 9.13 9.34 8.26
C HIS A 82 9.02 8.87 6.81
N LEU A 83 7.79 8.82 6.27
CA LEU A 83 7.57 8.40 4.90
C LEU A 83 8.23 9.35 3.91
N LEU A 84 8.06 10.67 4.09
CA LEU A 84 8.70 11.68 3.24
C LEU A 84 10.23 11.49 3.14
N GLY A 85 10.86 11.10 4.26
CA GLY A 85 12.32 10.89 4.29
C GLY A 85 12.82 9.62 3.62
N ARG A 86 11.96 8.58 3.41
CA ARG A 86 12.40 7.26 2.96
C ARG A 86 11.83 6.79 1.62
N TRP A 87 10.63 7.27 1.24
CA TRP A 87 9.86 6.67 0.14
C TRP A 87 10.66 6.53 -1.16
N ARG A 88 11.43 7.56 -1.50
CA ARG A 88 12.18 7.61 -2.74
C ARG A 88 13.29 6.56 -2.79
N THR A 89 14.13 6.54 -1.75
CA THR A 89 15.26 5.60 -1.64
C THR A 89 14.82 4.15 -1.60
N GLU A 90 13.62 3.87 -1.09
CA GLU A 90 13.06 2.52 -1.07
C GLU A 90 12.44 2.14 -2.42
N CYS A 91 11.79 3.07 -3.10
CA CYS A 91 11.11 2.78 -4.36
C CYS A 91 12.06 2.74 -5.57
N ASP A 92 13.05 3.62 -5.65
CA ASP A 92 13.92 3.75 -6.81
C ASP A 92 14.54 2.42 -7.28
N PRO A 93 15.12 1.56 -6.41
CA PRO A 93 15.69 0.29 -6.86
C PRO A 93 14.64 -0.70 -7.38
N ARG A 94 13.37 -0.54 -6.99
CA ARG A 94 12.25 -1.41 -7.38
C ARG A 94 11.64 -1.04 -8.74
N TRP A 95 11.98 0.11 -9.24
CA TRP A 95 11.57 0.58 -10.57
C TRP A 95 12.59 0.29 -11.68
N GLY A 96 13.74 -0.29 -11.32
CA GLY A 96 14.76 -0.66 -12.30
C GLY A 96 14.21 -1.56 -13.41
N GLY A 97 14.46 -1.19 -14.67
CA GLY A 97 13.99 -1.95 -15.83
C GLY A 97 12.49 -1.88 -16.10
N ARG A 98 11.72 -1.05 -15.39
CA ARG A 98 10.29 -0.82 -15.63
C ARG A 98 10.06 0.42 -16.48
N ASN A 99 9.09 0.38 -17.41
CA ASN A 99 8.76 1.53 -18.24
C ASN A 99 7.60 2.37 -17.69
N GLU A 100 6.87 1.85 -16.70
CA GLU A 100 5.88 2.60 -15.92
C GLU A 100 6.21 2.52 -14.43
N ARG A 101 6.27 3.68 -13.76
CA ARG A 101 6.48 3.80 -12.31
C ARG A 101 5.21 4.27 -11.65
N ARG A 102 4.73 3.51 -10.67
CA ARG A 102 3.49 3.79 -9.95
C ARG A 102 3.72 3.75 -8.45
N LEU A 103 3.12 4.70 -7.75
CA LEU A 103 3.25 4.88 -6.30
C LEU A 103 1.88 5.00 -5.67
N VAL A 104 1.57 4.11 -4.74
CA VAL A 104 0.40 4.20 -3.87
C VAL A 104 0.85 4.65 -2.49
N ILE A 105 0.25 5.72 -1.98
CA ILE A 105 0.57 6.31 -0.68
C ILE A 105 -0.61 6.09 0.26
N GLY A 106 -0.38 5.40 1.40
CA GLY A 106 -1.34 5.24 2.47
C GLY A 106 -0.71 5.65 3.80
N ILE A 107 -0.89 6.92 4.21
CA ILE A 107 -0.19 7.49 5.36
C ILE A 107 -1.04 8.54 6.08
N GLY A 108 -0.68 8.82 7.32
CA GLY A 108 -1.30 9.83 8.15
C GLY A 108 -1.91 9.28 9.42
N GLY A 109 -2.13 7.96 9.47
CA GLY A 109 -2.62 7.30 10.66
C GLY A 109 -1.74 7.54 11.88
N GLY A 110 -0.42 7.58 11.74
CA GLY A 110 0.54 7.81 12.83
C GLY A 110 0.86 9.28 13.12
N ASP A 111 0.31 10.23 12.37
CA ASP A 111 0.64 11.65 12.51
C ASP A 111 0.17 12.26 13.85
N PRO A 112 -1.04 11.95 14.36
CA PRO A 112 -1.48 12.46 15.66
C PRO A 112 -0.58 12.05 16.84
N GLU A 113 -0.09 10.80 16.86
CA GLU A 113 0.81 10.33 17.91
C GLU A 113 2.21 10.92 17.81
N ALA A 114 2.65 11.22 16.60
CA ALA A 114 3.90 11.93 16.35
C ALA A 114 3.79 13.43 16.61
N ALA A 115 2.66 13.90 17.15
CA ALA A 115 2.36 15.31 17.39
C ALA A 115 2.52 16.20 16.15
N LEU A 116 2.32 15.62 14.96
CA LEU A 116 2.33 16.38 13.71
C LEU A 116 1.02 17.18 13.58
N THR A 117 1.15 18.45 13.25
CA THR A 117 -0.04 19.27 12.93
C THR A 117 -0.63 18.86 11.59
N THR A 118 -1.93 19.06 11.39
CA THR A 118 -2.60 18.86 10.10
C THR A 118 -1.90 19.58 8.94
N ALA A 119 -1.42 20.81 9.20
CA ALA A 119 -0.65 21.59 8.22
C ALA A 119 0.67 20.89 7.82
N ARG A 120 1.36 20.27 8.79
CA ARG A 120 2.62 19.54 8.52
C ARG A 120 2.33 18.23 7.78
N SER A 121 1.32 17.49 8.19
CA SER A 121 0.87 16.28 7.49
C SER A 121 0.53 16.58 6.04
N ARG A 122 -0.28 17.62 5.82
CA ARG A 122 -0.63 18.14 4.49
C ARG A 122 0.60 18.45 3.64
N LEU A 123 1.56 19.20 4.20
CA LEU A 123 2.78 19.58 3.49
C LEU A 123 3.64 18.37 3.12
N ASN A 124 3.76 17.39 4.02
CA ASN A 124 4.52 16.17 3.77
C ASN A 124 3.95 15.40 2.57
N VAL A 125 2.62 15.22 2.52
CA VAL A 125 1.96 14.55 1.39
C VAL A 125 2.11 15.38 0.10
N ALA A 126 1.91 16.71 0.18
CA ALA A 126 2.09 17.60 -0.96
C ALA A 126 3.50 17.45 -1.58
N ASN A 127 4.54 17.48 -0.74
CA ASN A 127 5.93 17.34 -1.19
C ASN A 127 6.20 15.99 -1.86
N MET A 128 5.63 14.88 -1.34
CA MET A 128 5.76 13.56 -1.97
C MET A 128 5.09 13.54 -3.36
N LEU A 129 3.90 14.13 -3.49
CA LEU A 129 3.19 14.17 -4.77
C LEU A 129 3.89 15.05 -5.79
N ASP A 130 4.43 16.20 -5.37
CA ASP A 130 5.16 17.12 -6.24
C ASP A 130 6.48 16.50 -6.73
N ASP A 131 7.22 15.83 -5.83
CA ASP A 131 8.44 15.11 -6.20
C ASP A 131 8.12 13.93 -7.14
N ALA A 132 7.09 13.15 -6.87
CA ALA A 132 6.66 12.07 -7.75
C ALA A 132 6.28 12.58 -9.14
N ALA A 133 5.51 13.66 -9.23
CA ALA A 133 5.12 14.28 -10.50
C ALA A 133 6.33 14.76 -11.31
N THR A 134 7.30 15.42 -10.65
CA THR A 134 8.54 15.89 -11.29
C THR A 134 9.32 14.76 -11.94
N HIS A 135 9.21 13.53 -11.39
CA HIS A 135 9.91 12.35 -11.89
C HIS A 135 9.04 11.42 -12.76
N GLY A 136 7.85 11.88 -13.16
CA GLY A 136 6.95 11.10 -14.02
C GLY A 136 6.42 9.82 -13.35
N ILE A 137 6.22 9.84 -12.04
CA ILE A 137 5.68 8.73 -11.26
C ILE A 137 4.18 8.96 -11.09
N ALA A 138 3.36 8.04 -11.58
CA ALA A 138 1.91 8.11 -11.38
C ALA A 138 1.55 7.76 -9.92
N THR A 139 0.81 8.64 -9.25
CA THR A 139 0.47 8.50 -7.83
C THR A 139 -1.01 8.21 -7.61
N PHE A 140 -1.30 7.48 -6.50
CA PHE A 140 -2.63 7.17 -6.01
C PHE A 140 -2.58 7.26 -4.47
N VAL A 141 -3.55 7.91 -3.85
CA VAL A 141 -3.55 8.12 -2.40
C VAL A 141 -4.75 7.42 -1.77
N VAL A 142 -4.50 6.72 -0.67
CA VAL A 142 -5.51 6.10 0.19
C VAL A 142 -5.46 6.80 1.54
N SER A 143 -6.59 7.28 2.02
CA SER A 143 -6.66 8.01 3.29
C SER A 143 -6.27 7.14 4.49
N PRO A 144 -5.90 7.76 5.63
CA PRO A 144 -5.97 7.07 6.91
C PRO A 144 -7.37 6.54 7.17
N THR A 145 -7.49 5.59 8.10
CA THR A 145 -8.74 4.95 8.48
C THR A 145 -9.16 5.33 9.89
N PRO A 146 -10.45 5.22 10.25
CA PRO A 146 -10.89 5.48 11.61
C PRO A 146 -10.34 4.43 12.58
N ARG A 147 -10.29 4.81 13.85
CA ARG A 147 -9.82 4.01 14.98
C ARG A 147 -10.96 3.80 15.99
N ALA A 148 -10.71 2.96 17.01
CA ALA A 148 -11.62 2.82 18.14
C ALA A 148 -11.64 4.06 19.04
N ASP A 149 -10.64 4.95 18.97
CA ASP A 149 -10.53 6.18 19.74
C ASP A 149 -11.17 7.35 19.00
N GLU A 150 -12.29 7.88 19.52
CA GLU A 150 -13.03 9.00 18.97
C GLU A 150 -12.20 10.30 18.89
N ILE A 151 -11.38 10.57 19.93
CA ILE A 151 -10.53 11.78 19.97
C ILE A 151 -9.46 11.72 18.85
N ALA A 152 -8.94 10.51 18.58
CA ALA A 152 -8.04 10.31 17.46
C ALA A 152 -8.77 10.52 16.13
N ASN A 153 -10.04 10.10 16.02
CA ASN A 153 -10.83 10.23 14.80
C ASN A 153 -11.09 11.70 14.42
N GLU A 154 -11.29 12.60 15.39
CA GLU A 154 -11.39 14.05 15.09
C GLU A 154 -10.15 14.59 14.39
N LYS A 155 -8.95 14.20 14.87
CA LYS A 155 -7.68 14.61 14.26
C LYS A 155 -7.45 13.95 12.91
N LEU A 156 -7.82 12.68 12.79
CA LEU A 156 -7.67 11.93 11.55
C LEU A 156 -8.60 12.48 10.46
N ASN A 157 -9.83 12.86 10.79
CA ASN A 157 -10.75 13.49 9.85
C ASN A 157 -10.15 14.77 9.24
N ALA A 158 -9.56 15.64 10.07
CA ALA A 158 -8.89 16.85 9.58
C ALA A 158 -7.70 16.55 8.64
N ILE A 159 -6.98 15.43 8.89
CA ILE A 159 -5.89 14.96 8.01
C ILE A 159 -6.46 14.44 6.69
N VAL A 160 -7.55 13.68 6.72
CA VAL A 160 -8.23 13.15 5.53
C VAL A 160 -8.70 14.28 4.62
N GLU A 161 -9.38 15.29 5.18
CA GLU A 161 -9.82 16.48 4.43
C GLU A 161 -8.64 17.22 3.79
N ALA A 162 -7.54 17.41 4.57
CA ALA A 162 -6.34 18.05 4.06
C ALA A 162 -5.68 17.27 2.92
N GLN A 163 -5.63 15.94 3.00
CA GLN A 163 -5.11 15.07 1.94
C GLN A 163 -5.99 15.10 0.69
N ALA A 164 -7.32 15.05 0.87
CA ALA A 164 -8.28 15.15 -0.24
C ALA A 164 -8.10 16.46 -1.03
N ASP A 165 -7.97 17.62 -0.32
CA ASP A 165 -7.72 18.91 -0.96
C ASP A 165 -6.37 18.94 -1.70
N VAL A 166 -5.31 18.39 -1.11
CA VAL A 166 -3.99 18.30 -1.76
C VAL A 166 -4.06 17.48 -3.04
N CYS A 167 -4.73 16.33 -3.01
CA CYS A 167 -4.88 15.43 -4.16
C CYS A 167 -5.74 16.08 -5.25
N ALA A 168 -6.86 16.70 -4.89
CA ALA A 168 -7.76 17.37 -5.83
C ALA A 168 -7.04 18.47 -6.61
N ARG A 169 -6.24 19.31 -5.93
CA ARG A 169 -5.46 20.39 -6.57
C ARG A 169 -4.40 19.88 -7.56
N ARG A 170 -3.98 18.62 -7.46
CA ARG A 170 -2.95 17.98 -8.28
C ARG A 170 -3.50 16.99 -9.30
N GLY A 171 -4.81 16.78 -9.32
CA GLY A 171 -5.45 15.77 -10.16
C GLY A 171 -5.01 14.34 -9.81
N VAL A 172 -4.61 14.11 -8.56
CA VAL A 172 -4.21 12.78 -8.06
C VAL A 172 -5.44 12.04 -7.54
N PRO A 173 -5.69 10.80 -7.96
CA PRO A 173 -6.76 9.99 -7.40
C PRO A 173 -6.60 9.82 -5.89
N PHE A 174 -7.69 10.00 -5.16
CA PHE A 174 -7.78 9.88 -3.71
C PHE A 174 -8.94 8.97 -3.35
N VAL A 175 -8.69 7.98 -2.49
CA VAL A 175 -9.74 7.11 -1.95
C VAL A 175 -9.93 7.43 -0.48
N ASP A 176 -11.11 7.91 -0.15
CA ASP A 176 -11.53 8.08 1.24
C ASP A 176 -11.92 6.72 1.82
N CYS A 177 -11.09 6.18 2.69
CA CYS A 177 -11.36 5.01 3.52
C CYS A 177 -11.80 5.40 4.94
N PHE A 178 -11.82 6.68 5.29
CA PHE A 178 -12.18 7.13 6.62
C PHE A 178 -13.70 7.24 6.78
N THR A 179 -14.33 8.07 5.96
CA THR A 179 -15.75 8.40 6.09
C THR A 179 -16.65 7.16 5.99
N PRO A 180 -16.50 6.25 5.01
CA PRO A 180 -17.40 5.09 4.92
C PRO A 180 -17.12 4.01 5.97
N LEU A 181 -15.96 4.03 6.63
CA LEU A 181 -15.61 3.06 7.67
C LEU A 181 -15.90 3.58 9.10
N LEU A 182 -16.08 4.88 9.28
CA LEU A 182 -16.43 5.46 10.56
C LEU A 182 -17.86 5.03 10.94
N GLY A 183 -18.02 4.37 12.10
CA GLY A 183 -19.29 3.80 12.54
C GLY A 183 -19.72 2.52 11.80
N HIS A 184 -18.86 1.95 10.94
CA HIS A 184 -19.18 0.71 10.27
C HIS A 184 -19.01 -0.49 11.21
N GLU A 185 -20.10 -1.22 11.49
CA GLU A 185 -20.17 -2.27 12.50
C GLU A 185 -19.01 -3.29 12.43
N GLN A 186 -18.75 -3.84 11.25
CA GLN A 186 -17.70 -4.86 11.08
C GLN A 186 -16.28 -4.27 11.20
N TRP A 187 -16.11 -2.99 10.84
CA TRP A 187 -14.85 -2.30 11.04
C TRP A 187 -14.56 -2.09 12.51
N GLU A 188 -15.53 -1.58 13.26
CA GLU A 188 -15.41 -1.37 14.71
C GLU A 188 -15.19 -2.68 15.46
N ALA A 189 -15.90 -3.74 15.09
CA ALA A 189 -15.71 -5.07 15.67
C ALA A 189 -14.27 -5.59 15.46
N ASP A 190 -13.71 -5.42 14.27
CA ASP A 190 -12.32 -5.80 13.98
C ASP A 190 -11.32 -4.98 14.82
N LEU A 191 -11.54 -3.67 14.96
CA LEU A 191 -10.69 -2.81 15.79
C LEU A 191 -10.72 -3.20 17.28
N LEU A 192 -11.93 -3.47 17.82
CA LEU A 192 -12.11 -3.84 19.23
C LEU A 192 -11.51 -5.23 19.56
N ASN A 193 -11.44 -6.11 18.57
CA ASN A 193 -10.79 -7.42 18.69
C ASN A 193 -9.25 -7.37 18.53
N GLY A 194 -8.70 -6.22 18.17
CA GLY A 194 -7.28 -6.01 17.91
C GLY A 194 -6.66 -4.93 18.81
N ASP A 195 -5.84 -4.09 18.21
CA ASP A 195 -5.12 -3.01 18.91
C ASP A 195 -5.87 -1.66 18.89
N GLY A 196 -7.10 -1.63 18.40
CA GLY A 196 -7.93 -0.43 18.24
C GLY A 196 -7.51 0.50 17.10
N ARG A 197 -6.51 0.11 16.31
CA ARG A 197 -5.93 0.94 15.23
C ARG A 197 -5.91 0.24 13.88
N HIS A 198 -5.55 -1.03 13.89
CA HIS A 198 -5.42 -1.85 12.70
C HIS A 198 -6.56 -2.88 12.68
N PRO A 199 -7.29 -2.98 11.58
CA PRO A 199 -8.37 -3.95 11.49
C PRO A 199 -7.83 -5.37 11.32
N GLY A 200 -8.70 -6.33 11.50
CA GLY A 200 -8.47 -7.71 11.11
C GLY A 200 -8.78 -7.95 9.62
N ARG A 201 -8.99 -9.21 9.30
CA ARG A 201 -9.24 -9.69 7.93
C ARG A 201 -10.41 -8.98 7.25
N THR A 202 -11.50 -8.80 7.97
CA THR A 202 -12.76 -8.26 7.43
C THR A 202 -12.59 -6.79 7.08
N GLY A 203 -12.05 -5.98 8.00
CA GLY A 203 -11.81 -4.56 7.77
C GLY A 203 -10.83 -4.30 6.63
N TYR A 204 -9.76 -5.09 6.49
CA TYR A 204 -8.90 -5.01 5.31
C TYR A 204 -9.61 -5.42 4.02
N GLY A 205 -10.61 -6.30 4.11
CA GLY A 205 -11.50 -6.61 2.98
C GLY A 205 -12.33 -5.41 2.54
N LEU A 206 -12.87 -4.65 3.51
CA LEU A 206 -13.63 -3.42 3.26
C LEU A 206 -12.74 -2.34 2.62
N MET A 207 -11.54 -2.11 3.17
CA MET A 207 -10.57 -1.19 2.55
C MET A 207 -10.25 -1.57 1.11
N ALA A 208 -9.97 -2.84 0.85
CA ALA A 208 -9.67 -3.32 -0.50
C ALA A 208 -10.85 -3.08 -1.45
N TRP A 209 -12.07 -3.26 -0.98
CA TRP A 209 -13.27 -2.98 -1.76
C TRP A 209 -13.37 -1.49 -2.11
N LEU A 210 -13.15 -0.60 -1.14
CA LEU A 210 -13.15 0.85 -1.36
C LEU A 210 -12.08 1.26 -2.39
N VAL A 211 -10.87 0.75 -2.27
CA VAL A 211 -9.76 1.05 -3.20
C VAL A 211 -10.10 0.58 -4.62
N LEU A 212 -10.58 -0.66 -4.78
CA LEU A 212 -10.93 -1.22 -6.09
C LEU A 212 -12.04 -0.41 -6.78
N ASN A 213 -13.04 0.07 -6.01
CA ASN A 213 -14.14 0.87 -6.53
C ASN A 213 -13.81 2.37 -6.60
N GLY A 214 -12.75 2.83 -5.93
CA GLY A 214 -12.27 4.22 -5.90
C GLY A 214 -11.44 4.65 -7.11
N GLY A 215 -11.56 3.97 -8.25
CA GLY A 215 -10.88 4.36 -9.50
C GLY A 215 -9.58 3.59 -9.78
N TRP A 216 -9.33 2.50 -9.05
CA TRP A 216 -8.13 1.67 -9.20
C TRP A 216 -7.87 1.20 -10.63
N ALA A 217 -8.87 0.58 -11.27
CA ALA A 217 -8.74 0.05 -12.63
C ALA A 217 -8.39 1.15 -13.65
N ARG A 218 -9.04 2.31 -13.55
CA ARG A 218 -8.74 3.48 -14.39
C ARG A 218 -7.32 3.97 -14.18
N TRP A 219 -6.89 4.12 -12.92
CA TRP A 219 -5.54 4.57 -12.61
C TRP A 219 -4.48 3.58 -13.08
N MET A 220 -4.75 2.28 -12.96
CA MET A 220 -3.88 1.22 -13.48
C MET A 220 -3.94 1.10 -15.01
N ARG A 221 -4.91 1.76 -15.67
CA ARG A 221 -5.21 1.62 -17.12
C ARG A 221 -5.41 0.16 -17.51
N LEU A 222 -6.33 -0.50 -16.80
CA LEU A 222 -6.69 -1.90 -17.06
C LEU A 222 -7.90 -1.92 -18.00
N GLY A 223 -7.83 -2.72 -19.07
CA GLY A 223 -8.92 -2.85 -20.05
C GLY A 223 -8.93 -1.79 -21.15
N GLU A 224 -7.83 -1.04 -21.33
CA GLU A 224 -7.57 -0.20 -22.50
C GLU A 224 -6.79 -0.95 -23.56
#